data_c24a3f809a640e50307367a2079d7fed
#
_entry.id   c24a3f809a640e50307367a2079d7fed
#
_cell.length_a   1.000
_cell.length_b   1.000
_cell.length_c   1.000
_cell.angle_alpha   90.00
_cell.angle_beta   90.00
_cell.angle_gamma   90.00
#
_symmetry.space_group_name_H-M   'P 1'
#
loop_
_entity.id
_entity.type
_entity.pdbx_description
1 polymer ?
#
loop_
_entity_poly.entity_id
_entity_poly.type
_entity_poly.pdbx_seq_one_letter_code
_entity_poly.pdbx_strand_id
1 'polypeptide(L)'
;MKRTPHTAAVLTLGAVLIAGTAACSTDSAAEPDKIGVVEKLPADPNEAKSKENAKEFRSWVEAHGTAQEKEAVERVQRIIGEWNEKTGNAYLSTDIEGGKTQVEDPQAAATAIVKAFGEWKDSDQGYASVYDVFGNAMITNHKF
;
A
#
# COMPACT_ATOMS: atom_id res chain seq x y z
N MET A 1 -68.11 15.24 -36.90
CA MET A 1 -67.65 15.14 -38.29
C MET A 1 -66.15 15.42 -38.34
N LYS A 2 -65.50 14.53 -39.04
CA LYS A 2 -64.15 14.69 -39.57
C LYS A 2 -63.02 14.68 -38.55
N ARG A 3 -62.38 13.65 -38.56
CA ARG A 3 -61.28 13.06 -39.35
C ARG A 3 -59.93 13.36 -38.73
N THR A 4 -59.39 12.33 -38.25
CA THR A 4 -57.98 12.15 -38.05
C THR A 4 -57.15 12.41 -39.29
N PRO A 5 -55.94 12.70 -39.14
CA PRO A 5 -54.98 11.69 -39.58
C PRO A 5 -53.78 11.57 -38.68
N HIS A 6 -53.44 10.43 -38.66
CA HIS A 6 -52.21 9.72 -38.52
C HIS A 6 -50.97 10.51 -38.82
N THR A 7 -50.05 10.45 -37.93
CA THR A 7 -48.67 10.60 -38.33
C THR A 7 -47.80 9.63 -37.60
N ALA A 8 -47.07 8.94 -38.35
CA ALA A 8 -46.25 7.86 -37.95
C ALA A 8 -45.12 8.25 -37.03
N ALA A 9 -44.97 7.46 -36.06
CA ALA A 9 -43.77 7.48 -35.23
C ALA A 9 -42.64 6.81 -36.01
N VAL A 10 -41.66 7.54 -36.29
CA VAL A 10 -40.41 7.00 -36.79
C VAL A 10 -39.61 6.58 -35.56
N LEU A 11 -39.53 5.33 -35.42
CA LEU A 11 -38.58 4.70 -34.51
C LEU A 11 -37.19 4.82 -35.11
N THR A 12 -36.46 5.71 -34.66
CA THR A 12 -35.04 5.65 -34.85
C THR A 12 -34.46 4.78 -33.75
N LEU A 13 -34.19 3.60 -34.10
CA LEU A 13 -33.28 2.80 -33.31
C LEU A 13 -31.89 3.41 -33.41
N GLY A 14 -31.61 4.18 -32.48
CA GLY A 14 -30.23 4.48 -32.20
C GLY A 14 -29.63 3.31 -31.44
N ALA A 15 -29.09 2.43 -32.14
CA ALA A 15 -28.19 1.47 -31.54
C ALA A 15 -26.96 2.21 -31.14
N VAL A 16 -26.96 2.62 -29.95
CA VAL A 16 -25.74 3.01 -29.32
C VAL A 16 -25.03 1.75 -28.99
N LEU A 17 -24.23 1.40 -29.84
CA LEU A 17 -23.19 0.50 -29.48
C LEU A 17 -22.24 1.25 -28.63
N ILE A 18 -22.55 1.14 -27.48
CA ILE A 18 -21.55 1.37 -26.54
C ILE A 18 -20.76 0.16 -26.53
N ALA A 19 -19.90 0.20 -27.29
CA ALA A 19 -18.82 -0.64 -27.13
C ALA A 19 -18.20 -0.18 -25.88
N GLY A 20 -18.48 -0.79 -25.12
CA GLY A 20 -17.91 -0.56 -23.93
C GLY A 20 -16.62 -1.14 -23.77
N THR A 21 -16.04 -0.66 -24.00
CA THR A 21 -14.94 -0.74 -23.81
C THR A 21 -14.43 -0.56 -22.66
N ALA A 22 -14.63 -0.96 -22.16
CA ALA A 22 -14.26 -1.24 -21.26
C ALA A 22 -13.17 -1.28 -20.80
N ALA A 23 -12.82 -1.34 -21.22
CA ALA A 23 -11.86 -1.26 -20.97
C ALA A 23 -11.28 -1.00 -19.97
N CYS A 24 -11.43 -0.74 -19.73
CA CYS A 24 -11.02 -0.59 -18.85
C CYS A 24 -10.24 -0.59 -18.04
N SER A 25 -10.14 -0.91 -18.10
CA SER A 25 -9.48 -1.11 -17.38
C SER A 25 -8.71 -0.65 -16.67
N THR A 26 -8.48 -0.30 -16.77
CA THR A 26 -7.74 0.04 -16.30
C THR A 26 -7.27 0.68 -15.53
N ASP A 27 -7.52 0.95 -15.52
CA ASP A 27 -7.39 1.48 -14.93
C ASP A 27 -7.11 1.81 -13.93
N SER A 28 -7.32 1.49 -13.73
CA SER A 28 -6.95 1.19 -12.72
C SER A 28 -5.90 1.76 -12.26
N ALA A 29 -5.32 1.92 -12.89
CA ALA A 29 -4.30 2.34 -12.48
C ALA A 29 -4.24 3.54 -11.94
N ALA A 30 -5.04 4.14 -11.97
CA ALA A 30 -4.74 5.27 -11.76
C ALA A 30 -5.29 5.83 -10.68
N GLU A 31 -5.37 5.44 -9.73
CA GLU A 31 -5.78 6.18 -8.60
C GLU A 31 -4.69 7.12 -8.19
N PRO A 32 -4.75 8.30 -8.64
CA PRO A 32 -3.71 9.25 -8.30
C PRO A 32 -3.69 9.60 -6.83
N ASP A 33 -4.69 9.17 -6.17
CA ASP A 33 -4.76 9.42 -4.76
C ASP A 33 -3.97 8.46 -3.92
N LYS A 34 -3.52 7.44 -4.53
CA LYS A 34 -2.67 6.47 -3.83
C LYS A 34 -1.22 6.77 -4.08
N ILE A 35 -0.84 7.94 -3.71
CA ILE A 35 0.56 8.30 -3.75
C ILE A 35 1.33 7.32 -2.89
N GLY A 36 2.32 6.71 -3.48
CA GLY A 36 3.16 5.78 -2.76
C GLY A 36 2.73 4.31 -2.77
N VAL A 37 1.73 3.95 -3.55
CA VAL A 37 1.43 2.54 -3.73
C VAL A 37 2.51 1.88 -4.56
N VAL A 38 3.24 1.01 -3.94
CA VAL A 38 4.26 0.21 -4.61
C VAL A 38 3.99 -1.24 -4.32
N GLU A 39 3.58 -1.97 -5.32
CA GLU A 39 3.30 -3.40 -5.19
C GLU A 39 4.56 -4.23 -4.97
N LYS A 40 5.67 -3.72 -5.42
CA LYS A 40 6.99 -4.31 -5.22
C LYS A 40 7.89 -3.36 -4.45
N LEU A 41 8.72 -3.94 -3.62
CA LEU A 41 9.72 -3.19 -2.89
C LEU A 41 10.58 -2.36 -3.86
N PRO A 42 10.69 -1.06 -3.66
CA PRO A 42 11.53 -0.22 -4.52
C PRO A 42 13.02 -0.53 -4.35
N ALA A 43 13.80 -0.14 -5.33
CA ALA A 43 15.25 -0.24 -5.23
C ALA A 43 15.75 0.58 -4.03
N ASP A 44 16.74 0.04 -3.35
CA ASP A 44 17.34 0.71 -2.20
C ASP A 44 18.55 1.55 -2.64
N PRO A 45 18.43 2.88 -2.66
CA PRO A 45 19.51 3.74 -3.10
C PRO A 45 20.65 3.87 -2.07
N ASN A 46 20.38 3.50 -0.83
CA ASN A 46 21.37 3.59 0.24
C ASN A 46 21.11 2.51 1.31
N GLU A 47 21.60 1.33 1.03
CA GLU A 47 21.39 0.15 1.89
C GLU A 47 21.90 0.36 3.33
N ALA A 48 23.02 1.09 3.49
CA ALA A 48 23.57 1.36 4.80
C ALA A 48 22.59 2.19 5.65
N LYS A 49 21.99 3.21 5.05
CA LYS A 49 20.99 4.06 5.71
C LYS A 49 19.72 3.30 6.01
N SER A 50 19.26 2.48 5.08
CA SER A 50 18.05 1.67 5.24
C SER A 50 18.18 0.63 6.37
N LYS A 51 19.35 0.05 6.52
CA LYS A 51 19.66 -0.85 7.65
C LYS A 51 19.74 -0.10 8.98
N GLU A 52 20.32 1.09 8.97
CA GLU A 52 20.36 1.95 10.16
C GLU A 52 18.96 2.33 10.61
N ASN A 53 18.10 2.77 9.69
CA ASN A 53 16.70 3.07 9.97
C ASN A 53 15.99 1.88 10.64
N ALA A 54 16.20 0.67 10.12
CA ALA A 54 15.61 -0.55 10.69
C ALA A 54 16.15 -0.82 12.10
N LYS A 55 17.42 -0.59 12.34
CA LYS A 55 18.03 -0.76 13.66
C LYS A 55 17.44 0.25 14.66
N GLU A 56 17.35 1.50 14.28
CA GLU A 56 16.76 2.54 15.14
C GLU A 56 15.30 2.23 15.47
N PHE A 57 14.54 1.80 14.47
CA PHE A 57 13.14 1.41 14.65
C PHE A 57 13.00 0.23 15.63
N ARG A 58 13.73 -0.85 15.43
CA ARG A 58 13.71 -1.98 16.37
C ARG A 58 14.09 -1.56 17.79
N SER A 59 15.11 -0.72 17.94
CA SER A 59 15.54 -0.24 19.26
C SER A 59 14.46 0.59 19.93
N TRP A 60 13.74 1.40 19.18
CA TRP A 60 12.63 2.18 19.71
C TRP A 60 11.46 1.28 20.14
N VAL A 61 11.09 0.31 19.32
CA VAL A 61 10.01 -0.64 19.64
C VAL A 61 10.39 -1.50 20.85
N GLU A 62 11.65 -1.92 20.98
CA GLU A 62 12.11 -2.66 22.14
C GLU A 62 11.88 -1.89 23.44
N ALA A 63 12.00 -0.58 23.41
CA ALA A 63 11.79 0.29 24.55
C ALA A 63 10.31 0.64 24.81
N HIS A 64 9.49 0.70 23.78
CA HIS A 64 8.14 1.29 23.84
C HIS A 64 7.02 0.37 23.38
N GLY A 65 7.33 -0.63 22.55
CA GLY A 65 6.34 -1.47 21.90
C GLY A 65 5.74 -2.55 22.81
N THR A 66 4.63 -3.09 22.38
CA THR A 66 4.01 -4.28 22.96
C THR A 66 4.83 -5.54 22.66
N ALA A 67 4.55 -6.63 23.35
CA ALA A 67 5.23 -7.90 23.09
C ALA A 67 5.07 -8.36 21.62
N GLN A 68 3.87 -8.20 21.07
CA GLN A 68 3.60 -8.55 19.67
C GLN A 68 4.38 -7.68 18.68
N GLU A 69 4.46 -6.38 18.93
CA GLU A 69 5.24 -5.46 18.10
C GLU A 69 6.72 -5.76 18.16
N LYS A 70 7.27 -6.03 19.35
CA LYS A 70 8.67 -6.42 19.52
C LYS A 70 9.02 -7.67 18.71
N GLU A 71 8.19 -8.69 18.80
CA GLU A 71 8.38 -9.93 18.04
C GLU A 71 8.30 -9.66 16.52
N ALA A 72 7.32 -8.88 16.10
CA ALA A 72 7.12 -8.58 14.68
C ALA A 72 8.27 -7.75 14.08
N VAL A 73 8.74 -6.73 14.76
CA VAL A 73 9.79 -5.83 14.22
C VAL A 73 11.17 -6.49 14.13
N GLU A 74 11.41 -7.59 14.82
CA GLU A 74 12.60 -8.39 14.62
C GLU A 74 12.76 -8.87 13.18
N ARG A 75 11.66 -8.94 12.45
CA ARG A 75 11.62 -9.36 11.05
C ARG A 75 11.97 -8.24 10.07
N VAL A 76 12.05 -6.99 10.53
CA VAL A 76 12.36 -5.85 9.67
C VAL A 76 13.87 -5.81 9.40
N GLN A 77 14.24 -5.89 8.14
CA GLN A 77 15.63 -5.91 7.70
C GLN A 77 16.12 -4.54 7.26
N ARG A 78 15.30 -3.80 6.57
CA ARG A 78 15.61 -2.47 6.03
C ARG A 78 14.36 -1.60 6.02
N ILE A 79 14.54 -0.30 6.15
CA ILE A 79 13.50 0.69 5.93
C ILE A 79 14.01 1.69 4.92
N ILE A 80 13.51 1.57 3.70
CA ILE A 80 13.88 2.40 2.56
C ILE A 80 12.96 3.61 2.53
N GLY A 81 13.46 4.74 2.08
CA GLY A 81 12.67 5.95 1.91
C GLY A 81 13.12 7.09 2.80
N GLU A 82 12.42 8.18 2.67
CA GLU A 82 12.65 9.41 3.43
C GLU A 82 11.33 9.95 3.95
N TRP A 83 11.35 10.51 5.12
CA TRP A 83 10.18 11.11 5.75
C TRP A 83 10.56 12.26 6.68
N ASN A 84 9.61 13.14 6.86
CA ASN A 84 9.66 14.25 7.80
C ASN A 84 8.24 14.54 8.35
N GLU A 85 8.09 15.55 9.16
CA GLU A 85 6.81 15.90 9.78
C GLU A 85 5.68 16.21 8.77
N LYS A 86 6.02 16.59 7.54
CA LYS A 86 5.02 16.98 6.55
C LYS A 86 4.66 15.88 5.57
N THR A 87 5.64 15.10 5.16
CA THR A 87 5.45 14.09 4.12
C THR A 87 6.52 13.00 4.21
N GLY A 88 6.24 11.88 3.62
CA GLY A 88 7.23 10.84 3.46
C GLY A 88 6.63 9.51 3.05
N ASN A 89 7.53 8.64 2.61
CA ASN A 89 7.21 7.25 2.32
C ASN A 89 8.26 6.36 2.95
N ALA A 90 7.79 5.34 3.67
CA ALA A 90 8.62 4.33 4.27
C ALA A 90 8.26 2.95 3.70
N TYR A 91 9.27 2.23 3.24
CA TYR A 91 9.14 0.91 2.66
C TYR A 91 9.90 -0.07 3.54
N LEU A 92 9.15 -0.83 4.34
CA LEU A 92 9.71 -1.73 5.34
C LEU A 92 9.90 -3.13 4.73
N SER A 93 11.12 -3.48 4.46
CA SER A 93 11.51 -4.80 3.96
C SER A 93 11.68 -5.78 5.11
N THR A 94 11.03 -6.94 5.01
CA THR A 94 11.08 -7.98 6.04
C THR A 94 11.64 -9.29 5.49
N ASP A 95 11.92 -10.23 6.37
CA ASP A 95 12.22 -11.61 6.03
C ASP A 95 11.01 -12.55 6.24
N ILE A 96 9.82 -11.99 6.37
CA ILE A 96 8.58 -12.76 6.51
C ILE A 96 8.42 -13.65 5.28
N GLU A 97 7.96 -14.87 5.50
CA GLU A 97 7.78 -15.92 4.49
C GLU A 97 9.08 -16.55 3.96
N GLY A 98 10.22 -16.22 4.50
CA GLY A 98 11.48 -16.81 4.06
C GLY A 98 12.55 -16.89 5.14
N GLY A 99 12.28 -16.35 6.29
CA GLY A 99 13.22 -16.36 7.41
C GLY A 99 13.40 -17.75 8.03
N LYS A 100 14.40 -17.88 8.88
CA LYS A 100 14.69 -19.13 9.59
C LYS A 100 13.58 -19.55 10.52
N THR A 101 12.80 -18.60 11.00
CA THR A 101 11.65 -18.84 11.85
C THR A 101 10.39 -18.50 11.08
N GLN A 102 9.54 -19.48 10.94
CA GLN A 102 8.26 -19.27 10.28
C GLN A 102 7.37 -18.39 11.15
N VAL A 103 6.78 -17.39 10.56
CA VAL A 103 5.82 -16.51 11.24
C VAL A 103 4.46 -17.21 11.19
N GLU A 104 3.83 -17.34 12.35
CA GLU A 104 2.55 -18.03 12.47
C GLU A 104 1.44 -17.31 11.68
N ASP A 105 1.41 -15.99 11.78
CA ASP A 105 0.47 -15.14 11.04
C ASP A 105 1.23 -13.98 10.38
N PRO A 106 1.63 -14.13 9.12
CA PRO A 106 2.37 -13.11 8.40
C PRO A 106 1.62 -11.78 8.29
N GLN A 107 0.30 -11.81 8.13
CA GLN A 107 -0.49 -10.60 8.00
C GLN A 107 -0.61 -9.85 9.33
N ALA A 108 -0.76 -10.57 10.43
CA ALA A 108 -0.77 -9.98 11.76
C ALA A 108 0.60 -9.36 12.10
N ALA A 109 1.68 -10.02 11.72
CA ALA A 109 3.03 -9.50 11.90
C ALA A 109 3.24 -8.21 11.10
N ALA A 110 2.86 -8.19 9.83
CA ALA A 110 2.95 -7.00 8.99
C ALA A 110 2.11 -5.84 9.55
N THR A 111 0.92 -6.13 10.08
CA THR A 111 0.05 -5.14 10.72
C THR A 111 0.69 -4.56 11.98
N ALA A 112 1.28 -5.39 12.81
CA ALA A 112 1.99 -4.95 14.01
C ALA A 112 3.20 -4.07 13.66
N ILE A 113 3.94 -4.42 12.62
CA ILE A 113 5.08 -3.65 12.13
C ILE A 113 4.66 -2.24 11.69
N VAL A 114 3.65 -2.16 10.83
CA VAL A 114 3.25 -0.85 10.28
C VAL A 114 2.61 0.04 11.35
N LYS A 115 1.91 -0.56 12.30
CA LYS A 115 1.34 0.17 13.43
C LYS A 115 2.45 0.73 14.33
N ALA A 116 3.42 -0.10 14.70
CA ALA A 116 4.57 0.34 15.49
C ALA A 116 5.37 1.45 14.78
N PHE A 117 5.46 1.39 13.45
CA PHE A 117 6.09 2.46 12.67
C PHE A 117 5.35 3.78 12.82
N GLY A 118 4.02 3.77 12.75
CA GLY A 118 3.19 4.95 12.98
C GLY A 118 3.24 5.49 14.41
N GLU A 119 3.57 4.65 15.38
CA GLU A 119 3.82 5.10 16.74
C GLU A 119 5.21 5.71 16.91
N TRP A 120 6.18 5.26 16.11
CA TRP A 120 7.54 5.79 16.13
C TRP A 120 7.69 7.09 15.36
N LYS A 121 7.00 7.21 14.24
CA LYS A 121 7.04 8.37 13.34
C LYS A 121 5.64 8.90 13.09
N ASP A 122 5.55 10.21 12.98
CA ASP A 122 4.32 10.92 12.67
C ASP A 122 4.58 11.89 11.52
N SER A 123 3.67 11.94 10.57
CA SER A 123 3.76 12.83 9.42
C SER A 123 2.37 13.22 8.93
N ASP A 124 2.20 14.47 8.54
CA ASP A 124 0.92 14.96 8.00
C ASP A 124 0.45 14.16 6.78
N GLN A 125 1.39 13.77 5.93
CA GLN A 125 1.16 13.00 4.71
C GLN A 125 2.21 11.89 4.55
N GLY A 126 2.37 11.10 5.58
CA GLY A 126 3.28 9.96 5.60
C GLY A 126 2.57 8.65 5.33
N TYR A 127 3.21 7.79 4.54
CA TYR A 127 2.70 6.46 4.21
C TYR A 127 3.78 5.40 4.36
N ALA A 128 3.43 4.31 5.03
CA ALA A 128 4.30 3.16 5.23
C ALA A 128 3.74 1.93 4.53
N SER A 129 4.61 1.14 3.94
CA SER A 129 4.27 -0.13 3.31
C SER A 129 5.21 -1.22 3.79
N VAL A 130 4.69 -2.42 3.99
CA VAL A 130 5.45 -3.59 4.46
C VAL A 130 5.53 -4.63 3.36
N TYR A 131 6.72 -5.18 3.17
CA TYR A 131 7.03 -6.15 2.12
C TYR A 131 7.61 -7.43 2.69
N ASP A 132 7.24 -8.55 2.07
CA ASP A 132 7.78 -9.87 2.38
C ASP A 132 9.24 -10.03 1.91
N VAL A 133 9.82 -11.19 2.16
CA VAL A 133 11.19 -11.52 1.76
C VAL A 133 11.42 -11.47 0.26
N PHE A 134 10.37 -11.65 -0.53
CA PHE A 134 10.42 -11.60 -2.00
C PHE A 134 10.16 -10.20 -2.56
N GLY A 135 9.96 -9.23 -1.68
CA GLY A 135 9.63 -7.87 -2.06
C GLY A 135 8.19 -7.68 -2.54
N ASN A 136 7.28 -8.58 -2.21
CA ASN A 136 5.86 -8.39 -2.48
C ASN A 136 5.21 -7.60 -1.36
N ALA A 137 4.32 -6.69 -1.70
CA ALA A 137 3.62 -5.89 -0.70
C ALA A 137 2.65 -6.76 0.11
N MET A 138 2.75 -6.65 1.41
CA MET A 138 1.82 -7.25 2.39
C MET A 138 0.82 -6.22 2.88
N ILE A 139 1.29 -5.01 3.15
CA ILE A 139 0.47 -3.84 3.50
C ILE A 139 0.97 -2.65 2.69
N THR A 140 0.05 -1.87 2.17
CA THR A 140 0.36 -0.66 1.40
C THR A 140 -0.32 0.56 1.97
N ASN A 141 0.36 1.68 1.91
CA ASN A 141 -0.20 2.99 2.23
C ASN A 141 -0.84 3.11 3.62
N HIS A 142 -0.25 2.51 4.60
CA HIS A 142 -0.65 2.79 5.96
C HIS A 142 -0.16 4.17 6.36
N LYS A 143 -1.07 5.04 6.77
CA LYS A 143 -0.72 6.39 7.19
C LYS A 143 0.03 6.36 8.53
N PHE A 144 1.07 7.16 8.62
CA PHE A 144 1.81 7.38 9.88
C PHE A 144 2.02 8.86 10.16
#